data_38ffdca662935d73d4838fd1c9a08130
#
_entry.id   38ffdca662935d73d4838fd1c9a08130
#
_cell.length_a   1.000
_cell.length_b   1.000
_cell.length_c   1.000
_cell.angle_alpha   90.00
_cell.angle_beta   90.00
_cell.angle_gamma   90.00
#
_symmetry.space_group_name_H-M   'P 1'
#
loop_
_entity.id
_entity.type
_entity.pdbx_description
1 polymer ?
#
loop_
_entity_poly.entity_id
_entity_poly.type
_entity_poly.pdbx_seq_one_letter_code
_entity_poly.pdbx_strand_id
1 'polypeptide(L)'
;MPALLYEPEKLEGKIPAVLNFNGHDPNGMFADYKQIRCINLAKRGLIALNVDWIGMGQLKNAENQHTLLNHLDLCGTSGLAVFASLQTRGVDVLLSHPNVDPARIAATGLSGGGWQTIFLGSMDPRVSLTVPVAGYSSFLTRAHFPTDLGDSEQTPVDLATVTDYALMTAMLAPRAALLTFNAKDNCCFAADHALTPLLDAAMPIYRLYGQEKKLRTHVNHDPGTHNYLKDNRQALYRMIGDEFFAGQADFPGDEIPSDAEIKTADQLRVALPDDQATLHSLAMALSKDLPRDPTLPTGKDAALMWQVARRMNLMKIVHFHDYQTKAELISTEMKDGITAKSWKIRLDDVWTIPAVEFFRGEPKDSTIVIADLGKKEAKAAILELLERGRRVVAVDLFDTGESTISDKAWLWNLYVSTVGERPLGLKASELAAISRWLNATSKIPPSVLAIGPGSSIVGLVVAGLEPTSVGELELRESPASLKEPIEATLRFEKAPDRFCFGLLEAFDVPQLVALVAPRRVVFANPTNRMKAGMAPLKTWYSTLGRELDPAGVNSSHQ
;
A
#
# COMPACT_ATOMS: atom_id res chain seq x y z
N MET A 1 2.18 9.28 -21.16
CA MET A 1 2.70 10.17 -20.10
C MET A 1 3.34 11.38 -20.76
N PRO A 2 2.96 12.62 -20.44
CA PRO A 2 3.54 13.82 -21.04
C PRO A 2 4.97 14.05 -20.52
N ALA A 3 5.80 14.63 -21.37
CA ALA A 3 7.18 14.97 -21.05
C ALA A 3 7.64 16.17 -21.90
N LEU A 4 8.64 16.87 -21.40
CA LEU A 4 9.32 17.95 -22.11
C LEU A 4 10.75 17.50 -22.40
N LEU A 5 11.16 17.63 -23.65
CA LEU A 5 12.53 17.36 -24.07
C LEU A 5 13.27 18.70 -24.20
N TYR A 6 14.40 18.82 -23.52
CA TYR A 6 15.31 19.94 -23.59
C TYR A 6 16.59 19.49 -24.31
N GLU A 7 16.96 20.22 -25.34
CA GLU A 7 18.10 19.89 -26.20
C GLU A 7 19.08 21.05 -26.25
N PRO A 8 20.38 20.78 -26.40
CA PRO A 8 21.36 21.81 -26.74
C PRO A 8 21.01 22.50 -28.05
N GLU A 9 21.37 23.75 -28.19
CA GLU A 9 21.18 24.51 -29.44
C GLU A 9 21.87 23.81 -30.64
N LYS A 10 22.99 23.13 -30.37
CA LYS A 10 23.71 22.34 -31.39
C LYS A 10 23.81 20.89 -30.92
N LEU A 11 23.35 19.99 -31.75
CA LEU A 11 23.45 18.55 -31.56
C LEU A 11 24.56 17.99 -32.46
N GLU A 12 25.71 17.72 -31.88
CA GLU A 12 26.85 17.15 -32.60
C GLU A 12 27.25 15.79 -31.98
N GLY A 13 27.21 14.73 -32.81
CA GLY A 13 27.63 13.40 -32.39
C GLY A 13 26.74 12.76 -31.32
N LYS A 14 27.35 11.96 -30.44
CA LYS A 14 26.69 11.28 -29.31
C LYS A 14 26.94 12.05 -28.02
N ILE A 15 25.89 12.52 -27.37
CA ILE A 15 25.93 13.32 -26.15
C ILE A 15 25.18 12.64 -24.98
N PRO A 16 25.56 12.93 -23.71
CA PRO A 16 24.88 12.36 -22.57
C PRO A 16 23.42 12.79 -22.47
N ALA A 17 22.61 11.98 -21.77
CA ALA A 17 21.22 12.32 -21.51
C ALA A 17 20.84 12.13 -20.04
N VAL A 18 19.84 12.88 -19.57
CA VAL A 18 19.36 12.86 -18.19
C VAL A 18 17.84 12.69 -18.18
N LEU A 19 17.37 11.65 -17.52
CA LEU A 19 15.96 11.45 -17.19
C LEU A 19 15.66 12.19 -15.89
N ASN A 20 14.78 13.19 -15.97
CA ASN A 20 14.41 14.04 -14.85
C ASN A 20 13.02 13.66 -14.35
N PHE A 21 12.95 13.08 -13.16
CA PHE A 21 11.71 12.69 -12.50
C PHE A 21 11.11 13.82 -11.68
N ASN A 22 9.79 13.84 -11.63
CA ASN A 22 9.00 14.75 -10.81
C ASN A 22 8.46 14.00 -9.58
N GLY A 23 8.43 14.68 -8.43
CA GLY A 23 7.82 14.20 -7.19
C GLY A 23 6.44 14.82 -6.96
N HIS A 24 5.98 14.84 -5.69
CA HIS A 24 4.67 15.35 -5.26
C HIS A 24 4.55 16.89 -5.36
N ASP A 25 4.89 17.43 -6.50
CA ASP A 25 4.73 18.84 -6.82
C ASP A 25 3.49 19.02 -7.72
N PRO A 26 2.47 19.77 -7.28
CA PRO A 26 1.24 19.94 -8.05
C PRO A 26 1.46 20.58 -9.43
N ASN A 27 2.57 21.31 -9.64
CA ASN A 27 2.94 21.90 -10.91
C ASN A 27 3.62 20.88 -11.85
N GLY A 28 3.97 19.69 -11.36
CA GLY A 28 4.59 18.65 -12.18
C GLY A 28 5.85 19.14 -12.90
N MET A 29 5.96 18.82 -14.18
CA MET A 29 7.11 19.19 -15.00
C MET A 29 7.25 20.70 -15.26
N PHE A 30 6.25 21.51 -14.93
CA PHE A 30 6.24 22.96 -15.18
C PHE A 30 6.90 23.79 -14.07
N ALA A 31 7.19 23.20 -12.90
CA ALA A 31 7.78 23.92 -11.78
C ALA A 31 9.14 24.55 -12.16
N ASP A 32 9.35 25.81 -11.77
CA ASP A 32 10.49 26.63 -12.15
C ASP A 32 11.84 25.94 -11.93
N TYR A 33 12.07 25.38 -10.74
CA TYR A 33 13.33 24.73 -10.41
C TYR A 33 13.63 23.50 -11.28
N LYS A 34 12.58 22.85 -11.80
CA LYS A 34 12.70 21.71 -12.72
C LYS A 34 13.06 22.19 -14.13
N GLN A 35 12.43 23.28 -14.59
CA GLN A 35 12.77 23.91 -15.84
C GLN A 35 14.21 24.43 -15.81
N ILE A 36 14.61 25.18 -14.76
CA ILE A 36 15.99 25.67 -14.57
C ILE A 36 16.98 24.52 -14.66
N ARG A 37 16.73 23.40 -13.96
CA ARG A 37 17.60 22.21 -14.02
C ARG A 37 17.73 21.69 -15.44
N CYS A 38 16.64 21.48 -16.17
CA CYS A 38 16.67 20.94 -17.52
C CYS A 38 17.29 21.90 -18.54
N ILE A 39 17.01 23.21 -18.44
CA ILE A 39 17.64 24.25 -19.25
C ILE A 39 19.16 24.25 -19.02
N ASN A 40 19.57 24.15 -17.76
CA ASN A 40 20.98 24.11 -17.39
C ASN A 40 21.70 22.85 -17.89
N LEU A 41 21.02 21.70 -17.94
CA LEU A 41 21.55 20.48 -18.55
C LEU A 41 21.74 20.65 -20.06
N ALA A 42 20.74 21.21 -20.75
CA ALA A 42 20.83 21.50 -22.18
C ALA A 42 21.96 22.48 -22.52
N LYS A 43 22.11 23.57 -21.76
CA LYS A 43 23.22 24.54 -21.92
C LYS A 43 24.60 23.93 -21.72
N ARG A 44 24.70 22.77 -21.04
CA ARG A 44 25.94 22.00 -20.83
C ARG A 44 26.15 20.90 -21.87
N GLY A 45 25.32 20.84 -22.89
CA GLY A 45 25.46 19.85 -23.96
C GLY A 45 24.85 18.49 -23.65
N LEU A 46 23.82 18.43 -22.77
CA LEU A 46 23.09 17.20 -22.48
C LEU A 46 21.64 17.28 -23.00
N ILE A 47 21.09 16.15 -23.38
CA ILE A 47 19.64 16.02 -23.59
C ILE A 47 18.98 15.76 -22.24
N ALA A 48 17.93 16.53 -21.90
CA ALA A 48 17.19 16.34 -20.65
C ALA A 48 15.71 16.06 -20.94
N LEU A 49 15.23 14.88 -20.53
CA LEU A 49 13.83 14.51 -20.60
C LEU A 49 13.19 14.76 -19.22
N ASN A 50 12.27 15.72 -19.15
CA ASN A 50 11.52 16.07 -17.95
C ASN A 50 10.12 15.45 -18.04
N VAL A 51 9.90 14.40 -17.28
CA VAL A 51 8.72 13.54 -17.38
C VAL A 51 7.72 13.94 -16.31
N ASP A 52 6.48 14.17 -16.68
CA ASP A 52 5.43 14.40 -15.67
C ASP A 52 5.12 13.12 -14.88
N TRP A 53 4.54 13.27 -13.70
CA TRP A 53 4.27 12.13 -12.84
C TRP A 53 2.77 11.87 -12.73
N ILE A 54 2.38 10.59 -12.62
CA ILE A 54 0.97 10.22 -12.41
C ILE A 54 0.45 10.95 -11.16
N GLY A 55 -0.72 11.53 -11.27
CA GLY A 55 -1.35 12.30 -10.19
C GLY A 55 -0.83 13.74 -10.00
N MET A 56 0.20 14.15 -10.75
CA MET A 56 0.80 15.50 -10.67
C MET A 56 0.78 16.20 -12.04
N GLY A 57 1.03 17.51 -12.05
CA GLY A 57 1.10 18.29 -13.26
C GLY A 57 -0.13 18.11 -14.16
N GLN A 58 0.08 17.75 -15.42
CA GLN A 58 -1.01 17.51 -16.36
C GLN A 58 -1.80 16.22 -16.08
N LEU A 59 -1.25 15.30 -15.31
CA LEU A 59 -1.90 14.04 -14.93
C LEU A 59 -2.64 14.14 -13.60
N LYS A 60 -2.75 15.34 -13.02
CA LYS A 60 -3.44 15.59 -11.76
C LYS A 60 -4.95 15.51 -11.95
N ASN A 61 -5.54 14.40 -11.53
CA ASN A 61 -6.98 14.20 -11.47
C ASN A 61 -7.34 13.19 -10.34
N ALA A 62 -8.63 13.04 -10.03
CA ALA A 62 -9.10 12.16 -8.97
C ALA A 62 -8.80 10.69 -9.23
N GLU A 63 -8.75 10.26 -10.49
CA GLU A 63 -8.53 8.87 -10.91
C GLU A 63 -7.05 8.45 -10.94
N ASN A 64 -6.14 9.40 -10.75
CA ASN A 64 -4.69 9.19 -10.75
C ASN A 64 -4.04 9.41 -9.37
N GLN A 65 -4.81 9.44 -8.30
CA GLN A 65 -4.24 9.57 -6.96
C GLN A 65 -3.47 8.31 -6.57
N HIS A 66 -2.32 8.45 -5.93
CA HIS A 66 -1.43 7.33 -5.59
C HIS A 66 -2.08 6.30 -4.67
N THR A 67 -2.99 6.71 -3.80
CA THR A 67 -3.76 5.80 -2.94
C THR A 67 -4.71 4.87 -3.73
N LEU A 68 -4.87 5.06 -5.05
CA LEU A 68 -5.57 4.12 -5.94
C LEU A 68 -4.66 3.00 -6.48
N LEU A 69 -3.35 3.05 -6.25
CA LEU A 69 -2.44 1.94 -6.58
C LEU A 69 -2.85 0.65 -5.86
N ASN A 70 -3.37 0.76 -4.66
CA ASN A 70 -3.83 -0.38 -3.88
C ASN A 70 -5.08 -1.07 -4.46
N HIS A 71 -5.79 -0.44 -5.40
CA HIS A 71 -6.82 -1.13 -6.21
C HIS A 71 -6.19 -2.22 -7.08
N LEU A 72 -4.99 -1.96 -7.64
CA LEU A 72 -4.23 -2.93 -8.41
C LEU A 72 -3.71 -4.07 -7.51
N ASP A 73 -3.27 -3.72 -6.29
CA ASP A 73 -2.85 -4.70 -5.29
C ASP A 73 -4.00 -5.68 -4.96
N LEU A 74 -5.21 -5.18 -4.76
CA LEU A 74 -6.41 -6.00 -4.54
C LEU A 74 -6.66 -6.99 -5.69
N CYS A 75 -6.34 -6.58 -6.94
CA CYS A 75 -6.43 -7.41 -8.13
C CYS A 75 -5.25 -8.41 -8.30
N GLY A 76 -4.29 -8.46 -7.37
CA GLY A 76 -3.11 -9.34 -7.45
C GLY A 76 -2.00 -8.81 -8.37
N THR A 77 -2.03 -7.52 -8.68
CA THR A 77 -1.01 -6.86 -9.51
C THR A 77 -0.44 -5.67 -8.73
N SER A 78 0.86 -5.64 -8.51
CA SER A 78 1.47 -4.52 -7.78
C SER A 78 1.26 -3.20 -8.52
N GLY A 79 0.74 -2.20 -7.80
CA GLY A 79 0.63 -0.84 -8.31
C GLY A 79 1.98 -0.24 -8.73
N LEU A 80 3.08 -0.70 -8.13
CA LEU A 80 4.44 -0.33 -8.50
C LEU A 80 4.78 -0.66 -9.96
N ALA A 81 4.20 -1.73 -10.54
CA ALA A 81 4.47 -2.13 -11.92
C ALA A 81 4.16 -1.01 -12.95
N VAL A 82 3.16 -0.18 -12.66
CA VAL A 82 2.82 0.98 -13.50
C VAL A 82 3.97 1.97 -13.53
N PHE A 83 4.51 2.33 -12.37
CA PHE A 83 5.64 3.27 -12.26
C PHE A 83 6.91 2.70 -12.88
N ALA A 84 7.25 1.44 -12.58
CA ALA A 84 8.42 0.76 -13.13
C ALA A 84 8.39 0.74 -14.68
N SER A 85 7.23 0.43 -15.26
CA SER A 85 7.05 0.43 -16.72
C SER A 85 7.25 1.82 -17.32
N LEU A 86 6.72 2.86 -16.69
CA LEU A 86 6.85 4.24 -17.17
C LEU A 86 8.28 4.77 -17.05
N GLN A 87 8.98 4.42 -15.97
CA GLN A 87 10.39 4.80 -15.76
C GLN A 87 11.29 4.16 -16.81
N THR A 88 11.15 2.85 -17.03
CA THR A 88 11.89 2.12 -18.07
C THR A 88 11.59 2.68 -19.46
N ARG A 89 10.32 3.02 -19.74
CA ARG A 89 9.94 3.64 -21.00
C ARG A 89 10.56 5.03 -21.19
N GLY A 90 10.78 5.80 -20.12
CA GLY A 90 11.52 7.06 -20.18
C GLY A 90 12.97 6.87 -20.70
N VAL A 91 13.64 5.80 -20.26
CA VAL A 91 14.98 5.42 -20.77
C VAL A 91 14.90 5.03 -22.26
N ASP A 92 13.88 4.24 -22.66
CA ASP A 92 13.69 3.85 -24.07
C ASP A 92 13.51 5.08 -24.97
N VAL A 93 12.74 6.07 -24.51
CA VAL A 93 12.52 7.33 -25.25
C VAL A 93 13.84 8.09 -25.44
N LEU A 94 14.66 8.22 -24.39
CA LEU A 94 15.99 8.82 -24.49
C LEU A 94 16.87 8.05 -25.50
N LEU A 95 16.92 6.74 -25.40
CA LEU A 95 17.74 5.91 -26.29
C LEU A 95 17.26 5.88 -27.75
N SER A 96 16.00 6.21 -28.00
CA SER A 96 15.48 6.35 -29.36
C SER A 96 15.96 7.63 -30.06
N HIS A 97 16.47 8.61 -29.30
CA HIS A 97 16.99 9.85 -29.86
C HIS A 97 18.36 9.63 -30.53
N PRO A 98 18.54 10.07 -31.80
CA PRO A 98 19.73 9.74 -32.59
C PRO A 98 21.04 10.23 -32.00
N ASN A 99 21.03 11.32 -31.23
CA ASN A 99 22.23 11.92 -30.62
C ASN A 99 22.50 11.44 -29.18
N VAL A 100 21.65 10.61 -28.57
CA VAL A 100 21.91 10.11 -27.22
C VAL A 100 23.03 9.08 -27.21
N ASP A 101 23.97 9.24 -26.29
CA ASP A 101 24.99 8.25 -25.97
C ASP A 101 24.45 7.21 -24.99
N PRO A 102 24.29 5.96 -25.40
CA PRO A 102 23.71 4.93 -24.54
C PRO A 102 24.59 4.58 -23.32
N ALA A 103 25.88 4.95 -23.33
CA ALA A 103 26.79 4.72 -22.20
C ALA A 103 26.72 5.82 -21.14
N ARG A 104 26.08 6.98 -21.45
CA ARG A 104 26.04 8.15 -20.57
C ARG A 104 24.60 8.61 -20.30
N ILE A 105 23.83 7.76 -19.64
CA ILE A 105 22.47 8.06 -19.19
C ILE A 105 22.46 8.30 -17.68
N ALA A 106 21.95 9.46 -17.25
CA ALA A 106 21.73 9.76 -15.84
C ALA A 106 20.23 9.80 -15.51
N ALA A 107 19.91 9.59 -14.24
CA ALA A 107 18.58 9.81 -13.68
C ALA A 107 18.68 10.68 -12.42
N THR A 108 17.71 11.60 -12.25
CA THR A 108 17.65 12.48 -11.07
C THR A 108 16.21 12.95 -10.79
N GLY A 109 15.94 13.31 -9.53
CA GLY A 109 14.68 13.88 -9.10
C GLY A 109 14.64 14.15 -7.60
N LEU A 110 13.71 14.99 -7.15
CA LEU A 110 13.49 15.33 -5.74
C LEU A 110 12.30 14.56 -5.17
N SER A 111 12.37 14.15 -3.90
CA SER A 111 11.23 13.56 -3.18
C SER A 111 10.72 12.29 -3.87
N GLY A 112 9.46 12.21 -4.25
CA GLY A 112 8.97 11.13 -5.11
C GLY A 112 9.78 10.94 -6.40
N GLY A 113 10.37 12.03 -6.94
CA GLY A 113 11.34 11.95 -8.05
C GLY A 113 12.67 11.31 -7.63
N GLY A 114 13.13 11.55 -6.41
CA GLY A 114 14.29 10.87 -5.82
C GLY A 114 14.03 9.38 -5.59
N TRP A 115 12.83 9.04 -5.12
CA TRP A 115 12.36 7.67 -5.05
C TRP A 115 12.35 6.99 -6.43
N GLN A 116 11.79 7.62 -7.45
CA GLN A 116 11.83 7.10 -8.81
C GLN A 116 13.28 6.90 -9.30
N THR A 117 14.16 7.84 -8.94
CA THR A 117 15.57 7.80 -9.34
C THR A 117 16.31 6.60 -8.75
N ILE A 118 16.16 6.32 -7.45
CA ILE A 118 16.80 5.15 -6.83
C ILE A 118 16.19 3.85 -7.35
N PHE A 119 14.87 3.83 -7.53
CA PHE A 119 14.19 2.64 -8.01
C PHE A 119 14.65 2.28 -9.43
N LEU A 120 14.58 3.22 -10.38
CA LEU A 120 15.07 2.99 -11.74
C LEU A 120 16.59 2.67 -11.75
N GLY A 121 17.40 3.48 -11.05
CA GLY A 121 18.84 3.33 -11.04
C GLY A 121 19.31 1.97 -10.53
N SER A 122 18.62 1.39 -9.54
CA SER A 122 18.93 0.05 -9.04
C SER A 122 18.50 -1.07 -9.99
N MET A 123 17.42 -0.90 -10.73
CA MET A 123 16.80 -1.95 -11.54
C MET A 123 17.21 -1.92 -13.02
N ASP A 124 17.57 -0.75 -13.57
CA ASP A 124 17.91 -0.61 -14.98
C ASP A 124 19.42 -0.32 -15.16
N PRO A 125 20.20 -1.29 -15.63
CA PRO A 125 21.65 -1.14 -15.81
C PRO A 125 22.06 -0.11 -16.88
N ARG A 126 21.14 0.36 -17.70
CA ARG A 126 21.39 1.39 -18.71
C ARG A 126 21.59 2.79 -18.08
N VAL A 127 21.12 2.99 -16.85
CA VAL A 127 21.38 4.21 -16.09
C VAL A 127 22.77 4.13 -15.48
N SER A 128 23.72 4.90 -16.03
CA SER A 128 25.14 4.89 -15.62
C SER A 128 25.47 5.88 -14.49
N LEU A 129 24.61 6.87 -14.23
CA LEU A 129 24.71 7.82 -13.13
C LEU A 129 23.35 8.02 -12.45
N THR A 130 23.28 7.78 -11.14
CA THR A 130 22.05 7.89 -10.35
C THR A 130 22.18 8.99 -9.30
N VAL A 131 21.32 10.03 -9.36
CA VAL A 131 21.38 11.21 -8.47
C VAL A 131 20.03 11.44 -7.79
N PRO A 132 19.63 10.63 -6.80
CA PRO A 132 18.41 10.86 -6.04
C PRO A 132 18.57 12.02 -5.06
N VAL A 133 17.53 12.83 -4.90
CA VAL A 133 17.52 13.96 -3.96
C VAL A 133 16.39 13.78 -2.95
N ALA A 134 16.71 13.59 -1.67
CA ALA A 134 15.80 13.51 -0.53
C ALA A 134 14.51 12.68 -0.85
N GLY A 135 14.66 11.46 -1.35
CA GLY A 135 13.55 10.66 -1.88
C GLY A 135 13.27 9.35 -1.16
N TYR A 136 14.14 8.92 -0.24
CA TYR A 136 14.00 7.63 0.43
C TYR A 136 14.91 7.49 1.64
N SER A 137 14.55 6.56 2.51
CA SER A 137 15.38 6.00 3.58
C SER A 137 15.14 4.50 3.68
N SER A 138 15.95 3.77 4.47
CA SER A 138 15.73 2.33 4.69
C SER A 138 14.40 2.08 5.40
N PHE A 139 13.82 0.89 5.25
CA PHE A 139 12.60 0.54 5.98
C PHE A 139 12.82 0.57 7.50
N LEU A 140 13.98 0.12 7.98
CA LEU A 140 14.30 0.22 9.41
C LEU A 140 14.33 1.68 9.89
N THR A 141 14.91 2.59 9.10
CA THR A 141 14.89 4.03 9.39
C THR A 141 13.46 4.55 9.50
N ARG A 142 12.58 4.18 8.55
CA ARG A 142 11.16 4.60 8.54
C ARG A 142 10.40 4.13 9.78
N ALA A 143 10.71 2.94 10.31
CA ALA A 143 10.12 2.45 11.55
C ALA A 143 10.45 3.33 12.76
N HIS A 144 11.65 3.90 12.80
CA HIS A 144 12.10 4.79 13.88
C HIS A 144 11.75 6.27 13.64
N PHE A 145 11.61 6.67 12.37
CA PHE A 145 11.30 8.05 11.96
C PHE A 145 10.02 8.07 11.12
N PRO A 146 8.83 8.16 11.75
CA PRO A 146 7.56 8.10 11.03
C PRO A 146 7.31 9.24 10.03
N THR A 147 8.12 10.29 10.03
CA THR A 147 8.13 11.32 8.97
C THR A 147 8.54 10.76 7.62
N ASP A 148 9.30 9.67 7.63
CA ASP A 148 9.84 9.00 6.44
C ASP A 148 8.91 7.90 5.88
N LEU A 149 7.78 7.60 6.55
CA LEU A 149 6.80 6.67 6.02
C LEU A 149 6.32 7.17 4.65
N GLY A 150 6.63 6.42 3.62
CA GLY A 150 6.22 6.73 2.27
C GLY A 150 4.78 6.31 2.00
N ASP A 151 4.15 6.91 1.01
CA ASP A 151 2.81 6.55 0.54
C ASP A 151 2.83 5.30 -0.38
N SER A 152 1.72 5.05 -1.09
CA SER A 152 1.48 3.75 -1.75
C SER A 152 2.58 3.30 -2.73
N GLU A 153 3.20 4.22 -3.47
CA GLU A 153 4.27 3.88 -4.41
C GLU A 153 5.61 3.64 -3.70
N GLN A 154 5.83 4.26 -2.54
CA GLN A 154 7.10 4.18 -1.79
C GLN A 154 7.15 3.02 -0.81
N THR A 155 6.00 2.41 -0.52
CA THR A 155 5.84 1.26 0.37
C THR A 155 5.06 0.13 -0.33
N PRO A 156 5.55 -0.38 -1.48
CA PRO A 156 4.87 -1.47 -2.19
C PRO A 156 4.73 -2.71 -1.32
N VAL A 157 3.64 -3.44 -1.52
CA VAL A 157 3.38 -4.69 -0.81
C VAL A 157 4.55 -5.67 -0.99
N ASP A 158 4.98 -6.29 0.10
CA ASP A 158 6.05 -7.30 0.19
C ASP A 158 7.46 -6.81 -0.21
N LEU A 159 7.68 -5.55 -0.54
CA LEU A 159 9.00 -5.10 -0.99
C LEU A 159 10.10 -5.40 0.04
N ALA A 160 9.85 -5.14 1.32
CA ALA A 160 10.82 -5.37 2.38
C ALA A 160 11.13 -6.85 2.66
N THR A 161 10.35 -7.78 2.12
CA THR A 161 10.63 -9.22 2.21
C THR A 161 11.70 -9.67 1.21
N VAL A 162 11.97 -8.86 0.18
CA VAL A 162 12.89 -9.18 -0.92
C VAL A 162 14.08 -8.23 -0.95
N THR A 163 13.87 -6.94 -0.64
CA THR A 163 14.91 -5.91 -0.68
C THR A 163 14.58 -4.75 0.26
N ASP A 164 15.56 -3.86 0.46
CA ASP A 164 15.40 -2.58 1.15
C ASP A 164 16.02 -1.48 0.29
N TYR A 165 15.63 -0.24 0.49
CA TYR A 165 16.25 0.91 -0.19
C TYR A 165 17.75 1.05 0.10
N ALA A 166 18.21 0.60 1.26
CA ALA A 166 19.63 0.48 1.57
C ALA A 166 20.33 -0.54 0.64
N LEU A 167 19.72 -1.71 0.40
CA LEU A 167 20.21 -2.70 -0.55
C LEU A 167 20.10 -2.21 -2.00
N MET A 168 19.03 -1.52 -2.36
CA MET A 168 18.88 -0.90 -3.69
C MET A 168 19.98 0.15 -3.92
N THR A 169 20.40 0.89 -2.88
CA THR A 169 21.54 1.80 -2.97
C THR A 169 22.84 1.02 -3.24
N ALA A 170 23.04 -0.12 -2.60
CA ALA A 170 24.19 -0.98 -2.85
C ALA A 170 24.19 -1.59 -4.28
N MET A 171 23.00 -1.85 -4.86
CA MET A 171 22.84 -2.34 -6.24
C MET A 171 23.28 -1.31 -7.30
N LEU A 172 23.49 -0.05 -6.94
CA LEU A 172 24.05 0.94 -7.87
C LEU A 172 25.50 0.63 -8.24
N ALA A 173 26.27 -0.03 -7.35
CA ALA A 173 27.65 -0.38 -7.59
C ALA A 173 27.82 -1.30 -8.83
N PRO A 174 28.86 -1.09 -9.66
CA PRO A 174 29.96 -0.11 -9.53
C PRO A 174 29.69 1.23 -10.25
N ARG A 175 28.43 1.49 -10.67
CA ARG A 175 28.03 2.69 -11.42
C ARG A 175 28.09 3.93 -10.53
N ALA A 176 28.20 5.12 -11.14
CA ALA A 176 28.30 6.35 -10.39
C ALA A 176 26.98 6.71 -9.69
N ALA A 177 27.08 7.18 -8.44
CA ALA A 177 25.94 7.63 -7.65
C ALA A 177 26.29 8.85 -6.79
N LEU A 178 25.35 9.81 -6.74
CA LEU A 178 25.42 10.96 -5.83
C LEU A 178 24.17 10.98 -4.96
N LEU A 179 24.30 10.62 -3.69
CA LEU A 179 23.20 10.66 -2.73
C LEU A 179 23.09 12.08 -2.17
N THR A 180 22.03 12.79 -2.56
CA THR A 180 21.79 14.17 -2.14
C THR A 180 20.67 14.22 -1.11
N PHE A 181 20.93 14.86 0.03
CA PHE A 181 19.98 15.03 1.13
C PHE A 181 20.00 16.47 1.65
N ASN A 182 19.00 16.84 2.45
CA ASN A 182 18.89 18.14 3.07
C ASN A 182 19.05 18.02 4.59
N ALA A 183 19.85 18.89 5.20
CA ALA A 183 20.21 18.79 6.61
C ALA A 183 19.05 19.05 7.58
N LYS A 184 18.08 19.86 7.16
CA LYS A 184 16.90 20.25 7.94
C LYS A 184 15.63 19.98 7.14
N ASP A 185 15.60 18.81 6.49
CA ASP A 185 14.46 18.48 5.65
C ASP A 185 13.17 18.50 6.47
N ASN A 186 12.25 19.36 6.09
CA ASN A 186 11.01 19.61 6.80
C ASN A 186 9.81 18.84 6.23
N CYS A 187 10.07 17.91 5.32
CA CYS A 187 9.09 16.98 4.76
C CYS A 187 9.37 15.55 5.24
N CYS A 188 10.49 14.99 4.79
CA CYS A 188 10.86 13.59 4.96
C CYS A 188 12.31 13.37 4.56
N PHE A 189 12.92 12.30 5.05
CA PHE A 189 14.28 11.86 4.66
C PHE A 189 15.39 12.89 4.99
N ALA A 190 15.37 13.47 6.20
CA ALA A 190 16.45 14.36 6.63
C ALA A 190 17.79 13.62 6.69
N ALA A 191 18.88 14.33 6.34
CA ALA A 191 20.21 13.74 6.16
C ALA A 191 20.75 13.02 7.40
N ASP A 192 20.41 13.50 8.60
CA ASP A 192 20.94 13.02 9.89
C ASP A 192 20.59 11.56 10.19
N HIS A 193 19.40 11.10 9.76
CA HIS A 193 18.97 9.74 9.98
C HIS A 193 18.84 8.90 8.69
N ALA A 194 18.61 9.54 7.53
CA ALA A 194 18.37 8.81 6.29
C ALA A 194 19.68 8.38 5.60
N LEU A 195 20.73 9.23 5.60
CA LEU A 195 21.91 9.03 4.75
C LEU A 195 22.83 7.92 5.24
N THR A 196 23.18 7.91 6.52
CA THR A 196 24.17 6.96 7.07
C THR A 196 23.80 5.49 6.84
N PRO A 197 22.56 5.01 7.10
CA PRO A 197 22.22 3.61 6.84
C PRO A 197 22.35 3.19 5.37
N LEU A 198 22.13 4.12 4.43
CA LEU A 198 22.30 3.88 3.00
C LEU A 198 23.78 3.72 2.62
N LEU A 199 24.64 4.57 3.20
CA LEU A 199 26.08 4.48 2.98
C LEU A 199 26.69 3.22 3.61
N ASP A 200 26.26 2.87 4.80
CA ASP A 200 26.73 1.67 5.50
C ASP A 200 26.43 0.39 4.71
N ALA A 201 25.31 0.35 4.01
CA ALA A 201 24.98 -0.77 3.13
C ALA A 201 25.73 -0.73 1.78
N ALA A 202 25.88 0.44 1.17
CA ALA A 202 26.40 0.58 -0.19
C ALA A 202 27.92 0.64 -0.27
N MET A 203 28.60 1.38 0.64
CA MET A 203 30.04 1.61 0.57
C MET A 203 30.89 0.32 0.60
N PRO A 204 30.57 -0.72 1.41
CA PRO A 204 31.27 -1.99 1.35
C PRO A 204 31.24 -2.64 -0.04
N ILE A 205 30.11 -2.55 -0.73
CA ILE A 205 29.96 -3.11 -2.09
C ILE A 205 30.79 -2.33 -3.09
N TYR A 206 30.77 -0.99 -3.03
CA TYR A 206 31.63 -0.17 -3.89
C TYR A 206 33.13 -0.47 -3.67
N ARG A 207 33.55 -0.76 -2.43
CA ARG A 207 34.92 -1.19 -2.10
C ARG A 207 35.31 -2.51 -2.75
N LEU A 208 34.36 -3.49 -2.79
CA LEU A 208 34.60 -4.77 -3.45
C LEU A 208 34.93 -4.60 -4.95
N TYR A 209 34.35 -3.56 -5.58
CA TYR A 209 34.63 -3.21 -6.96
C TYR A 209 35.83 -2.27 -7.15
N GLY A 210 36.45 -1.76 -6.05
CA GLY A 210 37.48 -0.74 -6.12
C GLY A 210 36.99 0.60 -6.68
N GLN A 211 35.71 0.92 -6.45
CA GLN A 211 35.00 2.06 -7.04
C GLN A 211 34.42 3.02 -5.97
N GLU A 212 35.04 3.11 -4.80
CA GLU A 212 34.55 3.93 -3.67
C GLU A 212 34.28 5.38 -4.06
N LYS A 213 35.11 5.93 -4.96
CA LYS A 213 34.99 7.31 -5.45
C LYS A 213 33.76 7.55 -6.32
N LYS A 214 33.12 6.49 -6.79
CA LYS A 214 31.89 6.56 -7.58
C LYS A 214 30.64 6.77 -6.72
N LEU A 215 30.68 6.41 -5.44
CA LEU A 215 29.61 6.70 -4.48
C LEU A 215 29.96 7.99 -3.73
N ARG A 216 29.23 9.05 -4.04
CA ARG A 216 29.40 10.37 -3.43
C ARG A 216 28.16 10.81 -2.69
N THR A 217 28.32 11.80 -1.83
CA THR A 217 27.24 12.42 -1.06
C THR A 217 27.27 13.93 -1.17
N HIS A 218 26.10 14.54 -1.09
CA HIS A 218 25.94 15.98 -0.91
C HIS A 218 24.84 16.23 0.12
N VAL A 219 25.13 17.09 1.10
CA VAL A 219 24.14 17.52 2.10
C VAL A 219 23.97 19.03 1.97
N ASN A 220 22.77 19.45 1.59
CA ASN A 220 22.41 20.86 1.54
C ASN A 220 22.13 21.38 2.95
N HIS A 221 22.86 22.41 3.38
CA HIS A 221 22.71 23.07 4.67
C HIS A 221 21.99 24.42 4.59
N ASP A 222 21.95 25.03 3.42
CA ASP A 222 21.31 26.33 3.19
C ASP A 222 20.46 26.30 1.90
N PRO A 223 19.15 26.38 2.01
CA PRO A 223 18.33 26.51 3.22
C PRO A 223 18.27 25.23 4.08
N GLY A 224 18.70 24.08 3.58
CA GLY A 224 18.65 22.78 4.26
C GLY A 224 17.25 22.15 4.35
N THR A 225 16.20 22.86 3.95
CA THR A 225 14.82 22.36 3.89
C THR A 225 14.59 21.44 2.70
N HIS A 226 13.40 20.86 2.54
CA HIS A 226 13.07 19.98 1.40
C HIS A 226 13.14 20.73 0.07
N ASN A 227 14.23 20.55 -0.68
CA ASN A 227 14.45 21.34 -1.89
C ASN A 227 15.37 20.67 -2.94
N TYR A 228 15.26 21.15 -4.18
CA TYR A 228 16.24 20.93 -5.25
C TYR A 228 16.65 22.28 -5.86
N LEU A 229 17.08 23.20 -4.96
CA LEU A 229 17.53 24.53 -5.31
C LEU A 229 18.95 24.53 -5.86
N LYS A 230 19.51 25.72 -6.05
CA LYS A 230 20.79 25.97 -6.74
C LYS A 230 21.94 25.09 -6.23
N ASP A 231 22.13 24.99 -4.91
CA ASP A 231 23.23 24.20 -4.31
C ASP A 231 23.13 22.72 -4.68
N ASN A 232 21.95 22.10 -4.51
CA ASN A 232 21.70 20.71 -4.89
C ASN A 232 21.82 20.51 -6.42
N ARG A 233 21.38 21.48 -7.24
CA ARG A 233 21.54 21.41 -8.70
C ARG A 233 23.02 21.51 -9.12
N GLN A 234 23.80 22.37 -8.46
CA GLN A 234 25.23 22.48 -8.74
C GLN A 234 26.01 21.21 -8.36
N ALA A 235 25.60 20.51 -7.29
CA ALA A 235 26.16 19.20 -6.96
C ALA A 235 25.92 18.17 -8.09
N LEU A 236 24.70 18.14 -8.67
CA LEU A 236 24.41 17.35 -9.85
C LEU A 236 25.32 17.72 -11.03
N TYR A 237 25.46 19.03 -11.36
CA TYR A 237 26.26 19.46 -12.51
C TYR A 237 27.72 19.08 -12.37
N ARG A 238 28.32 19.24 -11.18
CA ARG A 238 29.70 18.83 -10.90
C ARG A 238 29.87 17.32 -11.05
N MET A 239 28.92 16.52 -10.53
CA MET A 239 28.97 15.05 -10.67
C MET A 239 28.88 14.62 -12.15
N ILE A 240 28.03 15.26 -12.93
CA ILE A 240 27.93 15.03 -14.38
C ILE A 240 29.25 15.40 -15.08
N GLY A 241 29.86 16.54 -14.72
CA GLY A 241 31.16 16.95 -15.26
C GLY A 241 32.24 15.89 -15.05
N ASP A 242 32.35 15.42 -13.81
CA ASP A 242 33.37 14.43 -13.43
C ASP A 242 33.15 13.05 -14.11
N GLU A 243 31.88 12.63 -14.28
CA GLU A 243 31.57 11.27 -14.78
C GLU A 243 31.38 11.21 -16.31
N PHE A 244 30.78 12.23 -16.92
CA PHE A 244 30.43 12.22 -18.35
C PHE A 244 31.34 13.08 -19.23
N PHE A 245 32.08 14.00 -18.61
CA PHE A 245 32.97 14.93 -19.31
C PHE A 245 34.38 14.88 -18.70
N ALA A 246 34.81 13.71 -18.18
CA ALA A 246 36.11 13.51 -17.61
C ALA A 246 37.21 13.97 -18.60
N GLY A 247 38.09 14.88 -18.12
CA GLY A 247 39.16 15.47 -18.92
C GLY A 247 38.80 16.83 -19.56
N GLN A 248 37.59 17.33 -19.41
CA GLN A 248 37.20 18.70 -19.76
C GLN A 248 37.36 19.58 -18.52
N ALA A 249 38.54 20.22 -18.37
CA ALA A 249 38.86 21.03 -17.18
C ALA A 249 37.88 22.21 -16.96
N ASP A 250 37.21 22.66 -18.00
CA ASP A 250 36.36 23.85 -17.98
C ASP A 250 34.84 23.50 -17.96
N PHE A 251 34.45 22.26 -17.59
CA PHE A 251 33.05 21.94 -17.48
C PHE A 251 32.36 22.78 -16.39
N PRO A 252 31.30 23.58 -16.71
CA PRO A 252 30.77 24.55 -15.77
C PRO A 252 29.94 23.86 -14.68
N GLY A 253 30.51 23.78 -13.47
CA GLY A 253 29.81 23.25 -12.28
C GLY A 253 28.81 24.21 -11.65
N ASP A 254 28.99 25.52 -11.89
CA ASP A 254 28.11 26.56 -11.35
C ASP A 254 26.87 26.78 -12.24
N GLU A 255 25.73 27.09 -11.63
CA GLU A 255 24.47 27.28 -12.35
C GLU A 255 24.51 28.47 -13.30
N ILE A 256 24.16 28.25 -14.55
CA ILE A 256 24.02 29.27 -15.57
C ILE A 256 22.68 29.97 -15.35
N PRO A 257 22.62 31.31 -15.22
CA PRO A 257 21.36 32.06 -15.09
C PRO A 257 20.36 31.67 -16.17
N SER A 258 19.15 31.27 -15.78
CA SER A 258 18.13 30.76 -16.72
C SER A 258 16.71 31.19 -16.35
N ASP A 259 16.53 32.07 -15.36
CA ASP A 259 15.23 32.53 -14.89
C ASP A 259 14.39 33.18 -15.98
N ALA A 260 15.03 33.92 -16.91
CA ALA A 260 14.38 34.56 -18.04
C ALA A 260 13.85 33.57 -19.11
N GLU A 261 14.25 32.31 -19.04
CA GLU A 261 13.89 31.26 -20.00
C GLU A 261 12.74 30.38 -19.53
N ILE A 262 12.34 30.56 -18.25
CA ILE A 262 11.20 29.84 -17.68
C ILE A 262 9.93 30.17 -18.45
N LYS A 263 9.15 29.17 -18.78
CA LYS A 263 7.88 29.28 -19.49
C LYS A 263 6.72 28.90 -18.56
N THR A 264 5.56 29.47 -18.85
CA THR A 264 4.33 29.15 -18.13
C THR A 264 3.83 27.72 -18.47
N ALA A 265 3.00 27.16 -17.61
CA ALA A 265 2.38 25.88 -17.87
C ALA A 265 1.60 25.84 -19.18
N ASP A 266 0.91 26.94 -19.55
CA ASP A 266 0.14 27.01 -20.79
C ASP A 266 1.04 26.99 -22.04
N GLN A 267 2.24 27.59 -21.95
CA GLN A 267 3.21 27.56 -23.03
C GLN A 267 3.87 26.18 -23.23
N LEU A 268 3.90 25.36 -22.17
CA LEU A 268 4.57 24.04 -22.14
C LEU A 268 3.57 22.88 -22.20
N ARG A 269 2.28 23.16 -22.23
CA ARG A 269 1.24 22.13 -22.22
C ARG A 269 1.38 21.17 -23.39
N VAL A 270 1.43 19.87 -23.07
CA VAL A 270 1.47 18.78 -24.06
C VAL A 270 0.06 18.28 -24.33
N ALA A 271 -0.28 18.04 -25.58
CA ALA A 271 -1.55 17.40 -25.94
C ALA A 271 -1.57 15.96 -25.41
N LEU A 272 -2.64 15.61 -24.70
CA LEU A 272 -2.87 14.25 -24.22
C LEU A 272 -3.84 13.53 -25.16
N PRO A 273 -3.69 12.21 -25.36
CA PRO A 273 -4.67 11.44 -26.10
C PRO A 273 -6.01 11.37 -25.34
N ASP A 274 -7.12 11.32 -26.05
CA ASP A 274 -8.48 11.27 -25.48
C ASP A 274 -8.75 9.99 -24.71
N ASP A 275 -8.08 8.89 -25.08
CA ASP A 275 -8.21 7.55 -24.48
C ASP A 275 -7.14 7.26 -23.41
N GLN A 276 -6.60 8.29 -22.79
CA GLN A 276 -5.55 8.12 -21.78
C GLN A 276 -6.04 7.27 -20.60
N ALA A 277 -5.34 6.18 -20.33
CA ALA A 277 -5.59 5.34 -19.15
C ALA A 277 -5.27 6.08 -17.84
N THR A 278 -6.09 5.83 -16.83
CA THR A 278 -5.90 6.27 -15.45
C THR A 278 -5.66 5.07 -14.53
N LEU A 279 -5.17 5.29 -13.30
CA LEU A 279 -5.05 4.21 -12.31
C LEU A 279 -6.40 3.55 -12.05
N HIS A 280 -7.48 4.35 -11.99
CA HIS A 280 -8.83 3.84 -11.83
C HIS A 280 -9.28 2.98 -13.03
N SER A 281 -9.11 3.47 -14.26
CA SER A 281 -9.51 2.72 -15.46
C SER A 281 -8.73 1.41 -15.62
N LEU A 282 -7.45 1.39 -15.23
CA LEU A 282 -6.63 0.16 -15.20
C LEU A 282 -7.17 -0.83 -14.17
N ALA A 283 -7.50 -0.38 -12.96
CA ALA A 283 -8.07 -1.23 -11.91
C ALA A 283 -9.44 -1.80 -12.32
N MET A 284 -10.30 -0.98 -12.93
CA MET A 284 -11.60 -1.42 -13.48
C MET A 284 -11.41 -2.50 -14.55
N ALA A 285 -10.46 -2.32 -15.46
CA ALA A 285 -10.17 -3.31 -16.50
C ALA A 285 -9.66 -4.63 -15.90
N LEU A 286 -8.70 -4.58 -14.97
CA LEU A 286 -8.16 -5.76 -14.31
C LEU A 286 -9.19 -6.52 -13.47
N SER A 287 -10.07 -5.80 -12.76
CA SER A 287 -11.07 -6.41 -11.88
C SER A 287 -12.24 -7.07 -12.61
N LYS A 288 -12.43 -6.76 -13.91
CA LYS A 288 -13.61 -7.17 -14.67
C LYS A 288 -13.85 -8.68 -14.61
N ASP A 289 -12.82 -9.48 -14.85
CA ASP A 289 -12.89 -10.94 -14.97
C ASP A 289 -12.40 -11.67 -13.70
N LEU A 290 -12.33 -10.95 -12.56
CA LEU A 290 -11.95 -11.53 -11.27
C LEU A 290 -13.20 -11.93 -10.46
N PRO A 291 -13.13 -12.95 -9.58
CA PRO A 291 -11.97 -13.84 -9.38
C PRO A 291 -11.74 -14.77 -10.57
N ARG A 292 -10.49 -15.25 -10.75
CA ARG A 292 -10.10 -16.09 -11.91
C ARG A 292 -10.84 -17.43 -11.99
N ASP A 293 -11.17 -17.99 -10.83
CA ASP A 293 -11.91 -19.26 -10.74
C ASP A 293 -13.12 -19.10 -9.80
N PRO A 294 -14.24 -18.55 -10.30
CA PRO A 294 -15.43 -18.31 -9.50
C PRO A 294 -16.30 -19.57 -9.31
N THR A 295 -16.02 -20.66 -10.04
CA THR A 295 -16.90 -21.82 -10.14
C THR A 295 -16.87 -22.68 -8.88
N LEU A 296 -18.03 -23.02 -8.35
CA LEU A 296 -18.19 -23.98 -7.26
C LEU A 296 -18.44 -25.38 -7.83
N PRO A 297 -17.73 -26.42 -7.34
CA PRO A 297 -17.95 -27.78 -7.80
C PRO A 297 -19.32 -28.32 -7.36
N THR A 298 -19.80 -29.31 -8.10
CA THR A 298 -21.05 -30.02 -7.77
C THR A 298 -20.76 -31.29 -6.97
N GLY A 299 -21.64 -31.62 -6.02
CA GLY A 299 -21.52 -32.80 -5.18
C GLY A 299 -20.76 -32.55 -3.88
N LYS A 300 -21.15 -33.29 -2.83
CA LYS A 300 -20.70 -33.06 -1.45
C LYS A 300 -19.20 -33.26 -1.24
N ASP A 301 -18.65 -34.34 -1.78
CA ASP A 301 -17.23 -34.65 -1.57
C ASP A 301 -16.33 -33.64 -2.29
N ALA A 302 -16.69 -33.26 -3.53
CA ALA A 302 -15.99 -32.22 -4.27
C ALA A 302 -16.09 -30.86 -3.58
N ALA A 303 -17.24 -30.54 -2.97
CA ALA A 303 -17.44 -29.32 -2.20
C ALA A 303 -16.52 -29.27 -0.95
N LEU A 304 -16.41 -30.38 -0.21
CA LEU A 304 -15.53 -30.46 0.95
C LEU A 304 -14.04 -30.35 0.57
N MET A 305 -13.63 -31.01 -0.52
CA MET A 305 -12.26 -30.87 -1.04
C MET A 305 -11.96 -29.44 -1.48
N TRP A 306 -12.90 -28.79 -2.17
CA TRP A 306 -12.79 -27.40 -2.56
C TRP A 306 -12.62 -26.49 -1.35
N GLN A 307 -13.43 -26.66 -0.29
CA GLN A 307 -13.31 -25.86 0.92
C GLN A 307 -11.93 -26.03 1.59
N VAL A 308 -11.37 -27.24 1.65
CA VAL A 308 -10.03 -27.46 2.21
C VAL A 308 -8.97 -26.73 1.39
N ALA A 309 -8.97 -26.91 0.07
CA ALA A 309 -7.99 -26.28 -0.81
C ALA A 309 -8.09 -24.73 -0.76
N ARG A 310 -9.31 -24.20 -0.77
CA ARG A 310 -9.54 -22.74 -0.76
C ARG A 310 -9.22 -22.11 0.60
N ARG A 311 -9.41 -22.81 1.73
CA ARG A 311 -8.93 -22.35 3.05
C ARG A 311 -7.42 -22.19 3.06
N MET A 312 -6.69 -23.20 2.57
CA MET A 312 -5.22 -23.11 2.49
C MET A 312 -4.78 -21.94 1.60
N ASN A 313 -5.47 -21.69 0.51
CA ASN A 313 -5.20 -20.54 -0.35
C ASN A 313 -5.50 -19.21 0.37
N LEU A 314 -6.65 -19.11 1.04
CA LEU A 314 -7.05 -17.92 1.80
C LEU A 314 -6.04 -17.60 2.91
N MET A 315 -5.60 -18.62 3.68
CA MET A 315 -4.56 -18.46 4.72
C MET A 315 -3.28 -17.83 4.17
N LYS A 316 -2.84 -18.27 2.98
CA LYS A 316 -1.65 -17.72 2.31
C LYS A 316 -1.85 -16.28 1.85
N ILE A 317 -3.01 -15.98 1.23
CA ILE A 317 -3.28 -14.63 0.70
C ILE A 317 -3.36 -13.59 1.81
N VAL A 318 -4.02 -13.93 2.93
CA VAL A 318 -4.17 -13.00 4.04
C VAL A 318 -2.99 -13.02 5.02
N HIS A 319 -1.98 -13.88 4.82
CA HIS A 319 -0.86 -14.10 5.73
C HIS A 319 -1.36 -14.39 7.16
N PHE A 320 -2.20 -15.41 7.30
CA PHE A 320 -2.85 -15.77 8.55
C PHE A 320 -1.87 -16.32 9.58
N HIS A 321 -1.94 -15.84 10.82
CA HIS A 321 -1.14 -16.28 11.96
C HIS A 321 -1.99 -17.05 12.97
N ASP A 322 -1.45 -18.15 13.49
CA ASP A 322 -2.08 -18.99 14.50
C ASP A 322 -1.61 -18.59 15.91
N TYR A 323 -2.10 -17.44 16.41
CA TYR A 323 -1.72 -16.91 17.73
C TYR A 323 -2.29 -17.72 18.88
N GLN A 324 -1.47 -17.89 19.93
CA GLN A 324 -1.89 -18.41 21.22
C GLN A 324 -2.41 -17.25 22.09
N THR A 325 -3.49 -17.51 22.83
CA THR A 325 -4.18 -16.48 23.60
C THR A 325 -3.90 -16.59 25.09
N LYS A 326 -3.50 -15.46 25.72
CA LYS A 326 -3.45 -15.30 27.18
C LYS A 326 -4.34 -14.14 27.60
N ALA A 327 -5.51 -14.45 28.17
CA ALA A 327 -6.47 -13.45 28.62
C ALA A 327 -6.24 -13.11 30.10
N GLU A 328 -6.16 -11.82 30.43
CA GLU A 328 -6.03 -11.26 31.76
C GLU A 328 -7.26 -10.41 32.07
N LEU A 329 -7.96 -10.73 33.16
CA LEU A 329 -9.09 -9.94 33.65
C LEU A 329 -8.55 -8.71 34.38
N ILE A 330 -8.90 -7.51 33.89
CA ILE A 330 -8.44 -6.23 34.45
C ILE A 330 -9.43 -5.68 35.48
N SER A 331 -10.74 -5.70 35.17
CA SER A 331 -11.78 -5.20 36.06
C SER A 331 -13.10 -5.92 35.85
N THR A 332 -13.96 -5.87 36.88
CA THR A 332 -15.35 -6.31 36.81
C THR A 332 -16.22 -5.21 37.41
N GLU A 333 -17.19 -4.75 36.67
CA GLU A 333 -18.18 -3.74 37.10
C GLU A 333 -19.58 -4.28 36.90
N MET A 334 -20.52 -3.84 37.75
CA MET A 334 -21.94 -4.17 37.61
C MET A 334 -22.78 -2.87 37.66
N LYS A 335 -23.59 -2.70 36.63
CA LYS A 335 -24.52 -1.58 36.53
C LYS A 335 -25.80 -1.98 35.83
N ASP A 336 -26.95 -1.59 36.36
CA ASP A 336 -28.30 -1.84 35.77
C ASP A 336 -28.53 -3.33 35.41
N GLY A 337 -28.01 -4.25 36.25
CA GLY A 337 -28.10 -5.69 36.04
C GLY A 337 -27.21 -6.24 34.89
N ILE A 338 -26.32 -5.40 34.34
CA ILE A 338 -25.31 -5.83 33.38
C ILE A 338 -23.97 -5.94 34.11
N THR A 339 -23.33 -7.11 33.98
CA THR A 339 -21.92 -7.30 34.37
C THR A 339 -21.04 -6.97 33.16
N ALA A 340 -20.05 -6.09 33.38
CA ALA A 340 -19.02 -5.76 32.42
C ALA A 340 -17.65 -6.19 32.95
N LYS A 341 -16.91 -6.98 32.15
CA LYS A 341 -15.54 -7.39 32.46
C LYS A 341 -14.59 -6.86 31.40
N SER A 342 -13.60 -6.11 31.83
CA SER A 342 -12.53 -5.62 30.95
C SER A 342 -11.39 -6.63 30.88
N TRP A 343 -11.01 -6.99 29.68
CA TRP A 343 -9.97 -7.99 29.41
C TRP A 343 -8.81 -7.37 28.64
N LYS A 344 -7.60 -7.77 29.02
CA LYS A 344 -6.37 -7.61 28.23
C LYS A 344 -6.02 -8.95 27.63
N ILE A 345 -6.22 -9.08 26.33
CA ILE A 345 -5.97 -10.34 25.62
C ILE A 345 -4.62 -10.21 24.90
N ARG A 346 -3.61 -10.97 25.38
CA ARG A 346 -2.32 -11.06 24.70
C ARG A 346 -2.35 -12.20 23.70
N LEU A 347 -1.80 -11.94 22.54
CA LEU A 347 -1.62 -12.88 21.44
C LEU A 347 -0.13 -13.12 21.25
N ASP A 348 0.35 -14.28 21.69
CA ASP A 348 1.77 -14.55 21.93
C ASP A 348 2.38 -13.36 22.72
N ASP A 349 3.57 -12.93 22.40
CA ASP A 349 4.16 -11.68 22.94
C ASP A 349 4.17 -10.54 21.89
N VAL A 350 3.31 -10.64 20.86
CA VAL A 350 3.30 -9.72 19.72
C VAL A 350 2.21 -8.66 19.85
N TRP A 351 0.95 -9.09 20.13
CA TRP A 351 -0.20 -8.19 20.13
C TRP A 351 -0.92 -8.16 21.46
N THR A 352 -1.62 -7.08 21.73
CA THR A 352 -2.55 -6.94 22.85
C THR A 352 -3.87 -6.37 22.37
N ILE A 353 -4.96 -7.12 22.60
CA ILE A 353 -6.31 -6.76 22.18
C ILE A 353 -7.11 -6.32 23.39
N PRO A 354 -7.65 -5.07 23.41
CA PRO A 354 -8.60 -4.62 24.41
C PRO A 354 -9.99 -5.21 24.14
N ALA A 355 -10.55 -5.91 25.11
CA ALA A 355 -11.87 -6.50 25.00
C ALA A 355 -12.73 -6.15 26.21
N VAL A 356 -14.04 -6.02 26.00
CA VAL A 356 -15.02 -5.87 27.07
C VAL A 356 -16.10 -6.94 26.87
N GLU A 357 -16.31 -7.72 27.91
CA GLU A 357 -17.33 -8.77 27.99
C GLU A 357 -18.53 -8.24 28.76
N PHE A 358 -19.73 -8.35 28.18
CA PHE A 358 -21.00 -7.93 28.79
C PHE A 358 -21.96 -9.12 28.88
N PHE A 359 -22.66 -9.25 30.02
CA PHE A 359 -23.71 -10.25 30.16
C PHE A 359 -24.71 -9.89 31.26
N ARG A 360 -25.91 -10.52 31.21
CA ARG A 360 -26.92 -10.53 32.27
C ARG A 360 -27.13 -11.97 32.74
N GLY A 361 -27.16 -12.20 34.06
CA GLY A 361 -27.38 -13.54 34.62
C GLY A 361 -26.37 -14.57 34.11
N GLU A 362 -26.86 -15.75 33.70
CA GLU A 362 -26.03 -16.85 33.18
C GLU A 362 -26.33 -17.09 31.68
N PRO A 363 -25.61 -16.41 30.77
CA PRO A 363 -25.83 -16.56 29.34
C PRO A 363 -25.34 -17.93 28.85
N LYS A 364 -26.10 -18.54 27.94
CA LYS A 364 -25.78 -19.85 27.34
C LYS A 364 -24.81 -19.73 26.14
N ASP A 365 -24.98 -18.68 25.34
CA ASP A 365 -24.26 -18.48 24.09
C ASP A 365 -23.45 -17.19 24.10
N SER A 366 -22.35 -17.18 23.36
CA SER A 366 -21.48 -16.01 23.23
C SER A 366 -21.56 -15.43 21.82
N THR A 367 -21.46 -14.09 21.71
CA THR A 367 -21.29 -13.38 20.45
C THR A 367 -20.08 -12.43 20.56
N ILE A 368 -19.12 -12.56 19.64
CA ILE A 368 -18.05 -11.59 19.48
C ILE A 368 -18.58 -10.46 18.60
N VAL A 369 -18.35 -9.22 19.00
CA VAL A 369 -18.75 -8.02 18.25
C VAL A 369 -17.51 -7.27 17.79
N ILE A 370 -17.40 -7.05 16.48
CA ILE A 370 -16.40 -6.22 15.82
C ILE A 370 -17.08 -5.15 14.98
N ALA A 371 -16.50 -3.97 14.90
CA ALA A 371 -17.02 -2.86 14.11
C ALA A 371 -15.87 -2.04 13.49
N ASP A 372 -16.09 -1.48 12.30
CA ASP A 372 -15.07 -0.70 11.58
C ASP A 372 -14.53 0.48 12.39
N LEU A 373 -15.38 1.12 13.18
CA LEU A 373 -15.02 2.25 14.05
C LEU A 373 -14.70 1.84 15.50
N GLY A 374 -14.64 0.53 15.77
CA GLY A 374 -14.36 -0.03 17.08
C GLY A 374 -15.60 -0.29 17.94
N LYS A 375 -15.39 -0.98 19.07
CA LYS A 375 -16.46 -1.49 19.95
C LYS A 375 -17.39 -0.43 20.54
N LYS A 376 -16.94 0.83 20.67
CA LYS A 376 -17.77 1.91 21.21
C LYS A 376 -18.97 2.22 20.32
N GLU A 377 -18.79 2.15 19.00
CA GLU A 377 -19.85 2.40 18.02
C GLU A 377 -20.85 1.25 17.92
N ALA A 378 -20.49 0.07 18.42
CA ALA A 378 -21.36 -1.11 18.45
C ALA A 378 -22.38 -1.10 19.63
N LYS A 379 -22.49 -0.02 20.41
CA LYS A 379 -23.31 0.04 21.64
C LYS A 379 -24.76 -0.45 21.43
N ALA A 380 -25.44 0.00 20.39
CA ALA A 380 -26.81 -0.39 20.12
C ALA A 380 -26.93 -1.91 19.86
N ALA A 381 -26.04 -2.47 19.08
CA ALA A 381 -25.98 -3.90 18.79
C ALA A 381 -25.62 -4.74 20.04
N ILE A 382 -24.74 -4.25 20.88
CA ILE A 382 -24.41 -4.90 22.16
C ILE A 382 -25.66 -4.98 23.06
N LEU A 383 -26.42 -3.88 23.21
CA LEU A 383 -27.65 -3.85 24.01
C LEU A 383 -28.70 -4.81 23.44
N GLU A 384 -28.90 -4.83 22.13
CA GLU A 384 -29.81 -5.75 21.45
C GLU A 384 -29.44 -7.23 21.74
N LEU A 385 -28.17 -7.59 21.70
CA LEU A 385 -27.71 -8.94 22.02
C LEU A 385 -27.90 -9.29 23.50
N LEU A 386 -27.69 -8.33 24.41
CA LEU A 386 -27.92 -8.52 25.84
C LEU A 386 -29.42 -8.73 26.16
N GLU A 387 -30.32 -8.04 25.45
CA GLU A 387 -31.78 -8.26 25.56
C GLU A 387 -32.18 -9.66 25.09
N ARG A 388 -31.45 -10.22 24.11
CA ARG A 388 -31.62 -11.60 23.66
C ARG A 388 -30.95 -12.64 24.60
N GLY A 389 -30.43 -12.21 25.76
CA GLY A 389 -29.77 -13.09 26.74
C GLY A 389 -28.40 -13.60 26.31
N ARG A 390 -27.74 -12.94 25.36
CA ARG A 390 -26.41 -13.33 24.89
C ARG A 390 -25.31 -12.78 25.79
N ARG A 391 -24.22 -13.52 25.90
CA ARG A 391 -22.92 -13.03 26.36
C ARG A 391 -22.27 -12.33 25.18
N VAL A 392 -21.84 -11.10 25.37
CA VAL A 392 -21.25 -10.27 24.29
C VAL A 392 -19.79 -9.98 24.63
N VAL A 393 -18.86 -10.28 23.72
CA VAL A 393 -17.46 -9.91 23.83
C VAL A 393 -17.14 -8.91 22.71
N ALA A 394 -17.07 -7.63 23.05
CA ALA A 394 -16.77 -6.56 22.11
C ALA A 394 -15.25 -6.30 22.11
N VAL A 395 -14.64 -6.28 20.94
CA VAL A 395 -13.18 -6.18 20.77
C VAL A 395 -12.79 -5.11 19.77
N ASP A 396 -11.64 -4.48 20.00
CA ASP A 396 -10.98 -3.61 19.03
C ASP A 396 -9.75 -4.33 18.48
N LEU A 397 -9.86 -4.76 17.23
CA LEU A 397 -8.78 -5.44 16.51
C LEU A 397 -7.71 -4.43 16.04
N PHE A 398 -6.65 -4.93 15.40
CA PHE A 398 -5.58 -4.11 14.84
C PHE A 398 -6.13 -2.84 14.17
N ASP A 399 -5.57 -1.69 14.53
CA ASP A 399 -5.91 -0.37 13.99
C ASP A 399 -7.42 -0.04 13.98
N THR A 400 -8.13 -0.46 15.04
CA THR A 400 -9.54 -0.06 15.26
C THR A 400 -9.76 0.37 16.70
N GLY A 401 -10.64 1.34 16.93
CA GLY A 401 -11.06 1.79 18.26
C GLY A 401 -9.89 2.15 19.17
N GLU A 402 -9.72 1.44 20.31
CA GLU A 402 -8.62 1.65 21.26
C GLU A 402 -7.27 1.14 20.74
N SER A 403 -7.26 0.32 19.69
CA SER A 403 -6.06 -0.21 19.04
C SER A 403 -5.59 0.65 17.87
N THR A 404 -6.20 1.82 17.62
CA THR A 404 -5.80 2.76 16.56
C THR A 404 -4.36 3.24 16.78
N ILE A 405 -3.52 3.15 15.74
CA ILE A 405 -2.08 3.42 15.85
C ILE A 405 -1.81 4.92 15.99
N SER A 406 -2.32 5.76 15.10
CA SER A 406 -2.06 7.21 15.07
C SER A 406 -2.86 7.93 13.99
N ASP A 407 -2.67 9.24 13.88
CA ASP A 407 -3.23 10.08 12.81
C ASP A 407 -2.77 9.65 11.40
N LYS A 408 -1.63 8.96 11.31
CA LYS A 408 -1.07 8.41 10.07
C LYS A 408 -1.25 6.89 9.96
N ALA A 409 -2.31 6.35 10.57
CA ALA A 409 -2.58 4.91 10.60
C ALA A 409 -2.49 4.25 9.23
N TRP A 410 -2.99 4.90 8.17
CA TRP A 410 -2.94 4.37 6.82
C TRP A 410 -1.50 4.19 6.28
N LEU A 411 -0.54 5.05 6.66
CA LEU A 411 0.88 4.87 6.30
C LEU A 411 1.49 3.66 7.01
N TRP A 412 1.11 3.43 8.28
CA TRP A 412 1.50 2.24 9.00
C TRP A 412 0.90 0.97 8.40
N ASN A 413 -0.34 1.03 7.91
CA ASN A 413 -0.94 -0.10 7.20
C ASN A 413 -0.21 -0.41 5.88
N LEU A 414 0.30 0.60 5.14
CA LEU A 414 1.20 0.39 4.01
C LEU A 414 2.53 -0.22 4.47
N TYR A 415 3.11 0.31 5.54
CA TYR A 415 4.36 -0.20 6.10
C TYR A 415 4.24 -1.66 6.54
N VAL A 416 3.15 -2.01 7.22
CA VAL A 416 2.82 -3.40 7.58
C VAL A 416 2.75 -4.28 6.33
N SER A 417 2.13 -3.79 5.27
CA SER A 417 2.02 -4.53 4.01
C SER A 417 3.37 -4.71 3.31
N THR A 418 4.25 -3.71 3.36
CA THR A 418 5.58 -3.81 2.71
C THR A 418 6.52 -4.76 3.44
N VAL A 419 6.38 -4.92 4.77
CA VAL A 419 7.18 -5.88 5.55
C VAL A 419 6.62 -7.31 5.53
N GLY A 420 5.61 -7.57 4.71
CA GLY A 420 5.12 -8.92 4.46
C GLY A 420 3.85 -9.30 5.22
N GLU A 421 3.21 -8.38 5.91
CA GLU A 421 1.95 -8.62 6.59
C GLU A 421 0.74 -8.12 5.77
N ARG A 422 -0.46 -8.43 6.24
CA ARG A 422 -1.72 -7.94 5.66
C ARG A 422 -2.61 -7.38 6.78
N PRO A 423 -3.03 -6.11 6.73
CA PRO A 423 -3.94 -5.55 7.73
C PRO A 423 -5.20 -6.40 7.95
N LEU A 424 -5.79 -6.91 6.85
CA LEU A 424 -6.90 -7.86 6.91
C LEU A 424 -6.50 -9.16 7.62
N GLY A 425 -5.31 -9.68 7.34
CA GLY A 425 -4.80 -10.92 7.92
C GLY A 425 -4.50 -10.81 9.41
N LEU A 426 -3.95 -9.68 9.85
CA LEU A 426 -3.75 -9.39 11.26
C LEU A 426 -5.08 -9.39 12.02
N LYS A 427 -6.07 -8.59 11.55
CA LYS A 427 -7.42 -8.58 12.14
C LYS A 427 -8.08 -9.97 12.16
N ALA A 428 -7.91 -10.73 11.08
CA ALA A 428 -8.45 -12.08 10.99
C ALA A 428 -7.77 -13.03 11.99
N SER A 429 -6.46 -12.97 12.13
CA SER A 429 -5.69 -13.79 13.07
C SER A 429 -6.05 -13.47 14.52
N GLU A 430 -6.22 -12.19 14.86
CA GLU A 430 -6.65 -11.73 16.17
C GLU A 430 -8.06 -12.24 16.50
N LEU A 431 -9.02 -12.07 15.60
CA LEU A 431 -10.40 -12.52 15.79
C LEU A 431 -10.48 -14.05 15.91
N ALA A 432 -9.69 -14.78 15.13
CA ALA A 432 -9.59 -16.24 15.21
C ALA A 432 -9.07 -16.72 16.56
N ALA A 433 -8.02 -16.10 17.07
CA ALA A 433 -7.46 -16.40 18.39
C ALA A 433 -8.47 -16.17 19.52
N ILE A 434 -9.21 -15.04 19.46
CA ILE A 434 -10.28 -14.73 20.42
C ILE A 434 -11.43 -15.76 20.30
N SER A 435 -11.81 -16.15 19.09
CA SER A 435 -12.86 -17.16 18.86
C SER A 435 -12.47 -18.52 19.45
N ARG A 436 -11.22 -18.95 19.25
CA ARG A 436 -10.69 -20.19 19.83
C ARG A 436 -10.65 -20.15 21.37
N TRP A 437 -10.21 -19.01 21.94
CA TRP A 437 -10.20 -18.82 23.40
C TRP A 437 -11.61 -18.94 24.00
N LEU A 438 -12.60 -18.29 23.42
CA LEU A 438 -13.99 -18.37 23.88
C LEU A 438 -14.57 -19.77 23.68
N ASN A 439 -14.32 -20.42 22.56
CA ASN A 439 -14.76 -21.80 22.30
C ASN A 439 -14.17 -22.79 23.31
N ALA A 440 -12.87 -22.65 23.62
CA ALA A 440 -12.21 -23.49 24.62
C ALA A 440 -12.81 -23.32 26.02
N THR A 441 -13.29 -22.12 26.36
CA THR A 441 -13.87 -21.79 27.66
C THR A 441 -15.33 -22.26 27.77
N SER A 442 -16.16 -21.98 26.75
CA SER A 442 -17.61 -22.26 26.77
C SER A 442 -17.99 -23.63 26.21
N LYS A 443 -17.09 -24.26 25.44
CA LYS A 443 -17.35 -25.49 24.66
C LYS A 443 -18.42 -25.31 23.57
N ILE A 444 -18.83 -24.07 23.29
CA ILE A 444 -19.78 -23.69 22.26
C ILE A 444 -19.10 -22.63 21.40
N PRO A 445 -18.94 -22.85 20.09
CA PRO A 445 -18.33 -21.85 19.21
C PRO A 445 -19.12 -20.52 19.27
N PRO A 446 -18.45 -19.38 19.55
CA PRO A 446 -19.12 -18.09 19.58
C PRO A 446 -19.65 -17.72 18.19
N SER A 447 -20.79 -17.03 18.15
CA SER A 447 -21.21 -16.33 16.94
C SER A 447 -20.36 -15.05 16.77
N VAL A 448 -20.28 -14.53 15.56
CA VAL A 448 -19.64 -13.25 15.26
C VAL A 448 -20.65 -12.29 14.67
N LEU A 449 -20.77 -11.10 15.26
CA LEU A 449 -21.47 -9.96 14.68
C LEU A 449 -20.43 -8.96 14.18
N ALA A 450 -20.40 -8.76 12.87
CA ALA A 450 -19.51 -7.80 12.21
C ALA A 450 -20.30 -6.61 11.67
N ILE A 451 -19.89 -5.39 12.02
CA ILE A 451 -20.57 -4.14 11.68
C ILE A 451 -19.64 -3.28 10.83
N GLY A 452 -20.07 -2.99 9.63
CA GLY A 452 -19.31 -2.23 8.63
C GLY A 452 -18.66 -3.12 7.56
N PRO A 453 -18.30 -2.51 6.42
CA PRO A 453 -17.76 -3.22 5.26
C PRO A 453 -16.45 -3.97 5.53
N GLY A 454 -15.50 -3.36 6.24
CA GLY A 454 -14.22 -3.96 6.59
C GLY A 454 -14.38 -5.12 7.58
N SER A 455 -15.09 -4.88 8.69
CA SER A 455 -15.39 -5.89 9.70
C SER A 455 -16.16 -7.08 9.13
N SER A 456 -17.06 -6.85 8.16
CA SER A 456 -17.79 -7.93 7.47
C SER A 456 -16.84 -8.83 6.67
N ILE A 457 -15.83 -8.27 6.00
CA ILE A 457 -14.80 -9.06 5.28
C ILE A 457 -13.95 -9.84 6.29
N VAL A 458 -13.52 -9.20 7.39
CA VAL A 458 -12.78 -9.88 8.49
C VAL A 458 -13.58 -11.06 9.03
N GLY A 459 -14.88 -10.85 9.33
CA GLY A 459 -15.78 -11.91 9.80
C GLY A 459 -15.91 -13.07 8.82
N LEU A 460 -16.06 -12.79 7.52
CA LEU A 460 -16.11 -13.81 6.46
C LEU A 460 -14.81 -14.61 6.36
N VAL A 461 -13.67 -13.91 6.38
CA VAL A 461 -12.35 -14.55 6.33
C VAL A 461 -12.18 -15.49 7.52
N VAL A 462 -12.42 -15.02 8.73
CA VAL A 462 -12.27 -15.82 9.94
C VAL A 462 -13.23 -16.99 9.97
N ALA A 463 -14.52 -16.76 9.68
CA ALA A 463 -15.49 -17.86 9.60
C ALA A 463 -15.11 -18.88 8.52
N GLY A 464 -14.53 -18.45 7.40
CA GLY A 464 -13.97 -19.34 6.38
C GLY A 464 -12.80 -20.18 6.89
N LEU A 465 -11.88 -19.58 7.63
CA LEU A 465 -10.66 -20.22 8.14
C LEU A 465 -10.88 -21.09 9.38
N GLU A 466 -11.81 -20.70 10.26
CA GLU A 466 -12.07 -21.33 11.57
C GLU A 466 -13.40 -22.12 11.59
N PRO A 467 -13.48 -23.30 10.93
CA PRO A 467 -14.73 -24.03 10.78
C PRO A 467 -15.31 -24.58 12.09
N THR A 468 -14.49 -24.72 13.14
CA THR A 468 -14.86 -25.30 14.44
C THR A 468 -14.93 -24.27 15.56
N SER A 469 -14.32 -23.11 15.39
CA SER A 469 -14.16 -22.10 16.46
C SER A 469 -15.08 -20.89 16.28
N VAL A 470 -15.77 -20.77 15.12
CA VAL A 470 -16.78 -19.76 14.84
C VAL A 470 -18.10 -20.46 14.56
N GLY A 471 -19.15 -20.05 15.23
CA GLY A 471 -20.51 -20.56 15.03
C GLY A 471 -21.22 -19.88 13.84
N GLU A 472 -22.20 -19.03 14.14
CA GLU A 472 -22.93 -18.24 13.15
C GLU A 472 -22.27 -16.90 12.90
N LEU A 473 -22.49 -16.34 11.71
CA LEU A 473 -21.99 -15.04 11.30
C LEU A 473 -23.16 -14.12 10.94
N GLU A 474 -23.28 -12.97 11.62
CA GLU A 474 -24.19 -11.88 11.26
C GLU A 474 -23.36 -10.70 10.72
N LEU A 475 -23.70 -10.22 9.53
CA LEU A 475 -23.01 -9.14 8.82
C LEU A 475 -23.95 -7.96 8.64
N ARG A 476 -23.57 -6.80 9.17
CA ARG A 476 -24.28 -5.54 9.00
C ARG A 476 -23.43 -4.63 8.10
N GLU A 477 -24.04 -4.06 7.07
CA GLU A 477 -23.37 -3.21 6.07
C GLU A 477 -22.29 -3.95 5.25
N SER A 478 -22.48 -5.27 5.06
CA SER A 478 -21.53 -6.07 4.26
C SER A 478 -21.51 -5.63 2.80
N PRO A 479 -20.33 -5.52 2.16
CA PRO A 479 -20.26 -5.33 0.72
C PRO A 479 -20.77 -6.58 -0.01
N ALA A 480 -21.38 -6.38 -1.17
CA ALA A 480 -21.82 -7.47 -2.04
C ALA A 480 -20.67 -8.05 -2.87
N SER A 481 -19.59 -7.28 -3.04
CA SER A 481 -18.42 -7.68 -3.82
C SER A 481 -17.16 -6.94 -3.32
N LEU A 482 -16.03 -7.61 -3.41
CA LEU A 482 -14.71 -6.98 -3.19
C LEU A 482 -14.33 -5.99 -4.31
N LYS A 483 -15.11 -5.90 -5.39
CA LYS A 483 -14.95 -4.90 -6.46
C LYS A 483 -15.45 -3.50 -6.05
N GLU A 484 -16.33 -3.41 -5.05
CA GLU A 484 -16.95 -2.14 -4.65
C GLU A 484 -15.95 -1.03 -4.28
N PRO A 485 -14.81 -1.28 -3.60
CA PRO A 485 -13.78 -0.26 -3.41
C PRO A 485 -13.23 0.33 -4.71
N ILE A 486 -13.05 -0.51 -5.75
CA ILE A 486 -12.57 -0.09 -7.06
C ILE A 486 -13.65 0.74 -7.77
N GLU A 487 -14.87 0.21 -7.84
CA GLU A 487 -16.04 0.85 -8.49
C GLU A 487 -16.37 2.22 -7.88
N ALA A 488 -16.25 2.34 -6.55
CA ALA A 488 -16.48 3.59 -5.81
C ALA A 488 -15.26 4.53 -5.76
N THR A 489 -14.15 4.17 -6.38
CA THR A 489 -12.89 4.93 -6.30
C THR A 489 -12.48 5.18 -4.84
N LEU A 490 -12.69 4.19 -3.97
CA LEU A 490 -12.38 4.30 -2.55
C LEU A 490 -10.86 4.38 -2.37
N ARG A 491 -10.41 5.42 -1.68
CA ARG A 491 -8.97 5.63 -1.43
C ARG A 491 -8.50 4.70 -0.30
N PHE A 492 -7.29 4.16 -0.44
CA PHE A 492 -6.67 3.25 0.54
C PHE A 492 -6.71 3.79 1.97
N GLU A 493 -6.40 5.07 2.15
CA GLU A 493 -6.34 5.73 3.46
C GLU A 493 -7.66 5.70 4.26
N LYS A 494 -8.79 5.44 3.59
CA LYS A 494 -10.11 5.38 4.22
C LYS A 494 -10.47 3.99 4.77
N ALA A 495 -9.89 2.94 4.21
CA ALA A 495 -10.20 1.57 4.60
C ALA A 495 -9.07 0.61 4.18
N PRO A 496 -7.88 0.67 4.81
CA PRO A 496 -6.70 -0.09 4.39
C PRO A 496 -6.92 -1.60 4.35
N ASP A 497 -7.70 -2.15 5.26
CA ASP A 497 -8.02 -3.57 5.37
C ASP A 497 -8.86 -4.14 4.22
N ARG A 498 -9.45 -3.27 3.39
CA ARG A 498 -10.22 -3.68 2.20
C ARG A 498 -9.36 -3.94 0.96
N PHE A 499 -8.05 -3.67 1.03
CA PHE A 499 -7.11 -3.75 -0.10
C PHE A 499 -6.05 -4.84 0.08
N CYS A 500 -6.47 -6.02 0.56
CA CYS A 500 -5.56 -7.15 0.72
C CYS A 500 -5.06 -7.66 -0.64
N PHE A 501 -3.73 -7.69 -0.82
CA PHE A 501 -3.08 -8.08 -2.09
C PHE A 501 -3.56 -9.44 -2.58
N GLY A 502 -4.04 -9.48 -3.82
CA GLY A 502 -4.46 -10.71 -4.49
C GLY A 502 -5.76 -11.33 -3.99
N LEU A 503 -6.45 -10.70 -3.01
CA LEU A 503 -7.66 -11.30 -2.47
C LEU A 503 -8.76 -11.41 -3.53
N LEU A 504 -8.99 -10.35 -4.32
CA LEU A 504 -9.99 -10.37 -5.40
C LEU A 504 -9.59 -11.28 -6.56
N GLU A 505 -8.29 -11.51 -6.77
CA GLU A 505 -7.84 -12.46 -7.79
C GLU A 505 -8.36 -13.88 -7.52
N ALA A 506 -8.42 -14.27 -6.24
CA ALA A 506 -8.80 -15.61 -5.82
C ALA A 506 -10.24 -15.72 -5.28
N PHE A 507 -10.77 -14.67 -4.66
CA PHE A 507 -12.05 -14.68 -3.98
C PHE A 507 -12.85 -13.40 -4.26
N ASP A 508 -14.15 -13.53 -4.31
CA ASP A 508 -15.09 -12.44 -4.07
C ASP A 508 -15.99 -12.81 -2.89
N VAL A 509 -16.87 -11.93 -2.44
CA VAL A 509 -17.75 -12.18 -1.30
C VAL A 509 -18.53 -13.51 -1.42
N PRO A 510 -19.09 -13.90 -2.57
CA PRO A 510 -19.74 -15.19 -2.71
C PRO A 510 -18.84 -16.40 -2.41
N GLN A 511 -17.55 -16.38 -2.83
CA GLN A 511 -16.62 -17.48 -2.56
C GLN A 511 -16.23 -17.53 -1.08
N LEU A 512 -16.10 -16.37 -0.41
CA LEU A 512 -15.87 -16.32 1.03
C LEU A 512 -17.06 -16.91 1.81
N VAL A 513 -18.30 -16.58 1.41
CA VAL A 513 -19.52 -17.17 1.99
C VAL A 513 -19.59 -18.68 1.73
N ALA A 514 -19.19 -19.13 0.54
CA ALA A 514 -19.13 -20.56 0.22
C ALA A 514 -18.16 -21.34 1.14
N LEU A 515 -17.06 -20.71 1.58
CA LEU A 515 -16.13 -21.30 2.56
C LEU A 515 -16.77 -21.45 3.94
N VAL A 516 -17.69 -20.57 4.33
CA VAL A 516 -18.37 -20.63 5.63
C VAL A 516 -19.38 -21.78 5.70
N ALA A 517 -19.97 -22.18 4.57
CA ALA A 517 -20.97 -23.23 4.52
C ALA A 517 -20.49 -24.55 5.22
N PRO A 518 -21.36 -25.29 5.91
CA PRO A 518 -22.81 -25.11 6.04
C PRO A 518 -23.26 -24.19 7.18
N ARG A 519 -22.32 -23.45 7.84
CA ARG A 519 -22.68 -22.57 8.96
C ARG A 519 -23.53 -21.39 8.47
N ARG A 520 -24.37 -20.89 9.36
CA ARG A 520 -25.32 -19.81 9.03
C ARG A 520 -24.57 -18.49 8.84
N VAL A 521 -24.87 -17.82 7.71
CA VAL A 521 -24.47 -16.44 7.43
C VAL A 521 -25.72 -15.61 7.23
N VAL A 522 -25.86 -14.55 8.02
CA VAL A 522 -26.99 -13.63 7.98
C VAL A 522 -26.51 -12.27 7.50
N PHE A 523 -27.14 -11.73 6.48
CA PHE A 523 -26.91 -10.37 6.01
C PHE A 523 -28.04 -9.47 6.50
N ALA A 524 -27.73 -8.50 7.36
CA ALA A 524 -28.72 -7.51 7.77
C ALA A 524 -28.96 -6.52 6.62
N ASN A 525 -30.23 -6.36 6.22
CA ASN A 525 -30.64 -5.44 5.15
C ASN A 525 -29.85 -5.61 3.82
N PRO A 526 -29.79 -6.82 3.24
CA PRO A 526 -28.98 -7.09 2.07
C PRO A 526 -29.46 -6.29 0.85
N THR A 527 -28.52 -5.69 0.11
CA THR A 527 -28.81 -4.99 -1.15
C THR A 527 -29.29 -5.96 -2.23
N ASN A 528 -29.90 -5.45 -3.30
CA ASN A 528 -30.29 -6.29 -4.45
C ASN A 528 -29.08 -6.98 -5.10
N ARG A 529 -27.92 -6.30 -5.15
CA ARG A 529 -26.65 -6.88 -5.63
C ARG A 529 -26.22 -8.06 -4.74
N MET A 530 -26.29 -7.89 -3.42
CA MET A 530 -26.00 -8.96 -2.46
C MET A 530 -26.91 -10.17 -2.69
N LYS A 531 -28.23 -9.95 -2.76
CA LYS A 531 -29.21 -11.03 -2.99
C LYS A 531 -28.95 -11.79 -4.29
N ALA A 532 -28.64 -11.06 -5.36
CA ALA A 532 -28.30 -11.65 -6.66
C ALA A 532 -27.00 -12.47 -6.60
N GLY A 533 -25.95 -11.92 -5.97
CA GLY A 533 -24.65 -12.60 -5.81
C GLY A 533 -24.71 -13.85 -4.94
N MET A 534 -25.62 -13.89 -3.94
CA MET A 534 -25.79 -15.04 -3.05
C MET A 534 -26.74 -16.11 -3.61
N ALA A 535 -27.58 -15.79 -4.60
CA ALA A 535 -28.57 -16.72 -5.14
C ALA A 535 -27.97 -18.08 -5.61
N PRO A 536 -26.81 -18.13 -6.30
CA PRO A 536 -26.18 -19.39 -6.68
C PRO A 536 -25.74 -20.26 -5.50
N LEU A 537 -25.51 -19.66 -4.32
CA LEU A 537 -25.05 -20.37 -3.13
C LEU A 537 -26.16 -21.19 -2.45
N LYS A 538 -27.44 -21.01 -2.81
CA LYS A 538 -28.55 -21.85 -2.30
C LYS A 538 -28.30 -23.32 -2.59
N THR A 539 -27.95 -23.67 -3.83
CA THR A 539 -27.59 -25.04 -4.23
C THR A 539 -26.35 -25.55 -3.49
N TRP A 540 -25.33 -24.69 -3.34
CA TRP A 540 -24.11 -25.02 -2.60
C TRP A 540 -24.39 -25.39 -1.14
N TYR A 541 -25.14 -24.55 -0.42
CA TYR A 541 -25.52 -24.81 0.97
C TYR A 541 -26.39 -26.07 1.10
N SER A 542 -27.35 -26.27 0.19
CA SER A 542 -28.17 -27.48 0.14
C SER A 542 -27.32 -28.75 -0.05
N THR A 543 -26.32 -28.72 -0.92
CA THR A 543 -25.35 -29.81 -1.12
C THR A 543 -24.62 -30.17 0.17
N LEU A 544 -24.37 -29.19 1.04
CA LEU A 544 -23.70 -29.35 2.34
C LEU A 544 -24.68 -29.58 3.50
N GLY A 545 -25.99 -29.74 3.22
CA GLY A 545 -27.00 -30.12 4.18
C GLY A 545 -27.65 -28.99 4.97
N ARG A 546 -27.59 -27.75 4.47
CA ARG A 546 -28.30 -26.60 5.05
C ARG A 546 -28.85 -25.67 3.98
N GLU A 547 -29.91 -24.92 4.32
CA GLU A 547 -30.44 -23.86 3.45
C GLU A 547 -29.74 -22.53 3.74
N LEU A 548 -29.49 -21.77 2.67
CA LEU A 548 -29.05 -20.38 2.75
C LEU A 548 -30.24 -19.49 2.39
N ASP A 549 -30.62 -18.59 3.28
CA ASP A 549 -31.55 -17.49 2.98
C ASP A 549 -30.77 -16.19 2.71
N PRO A 550 -30.55 -15.83 1.43
CA PRO A 550 -29.84 -14.60 1.09
C PRO A 550 -30.70 -13.34 1.29
N ALA A 551 -32.01 -13.49 1.56
CA ALA A 551 -32.89 -12.34 1.80
C ALA A 551 -32.65 -11.70 3.17
N GLY A 552 -31.93 -12.41 4.06
CA GLY A 552 -31.76 -12.02 5.46
C GLY A 552 -33.08 -12.12 6.22
N VAL A 553 -33.02 -12.56 7.45
CA VAL A 553 -34.17 -12.40 8.35
C VAL A 553 -34.33 -10.90 8.57
N ASN A 554 -35.35 -10.28 7.96
CA ASN A 554 -35.82 -9.02 8.50
C ASN A 554 -36.10 -9.30 9.97
N SER A 555 -35.36 -8.67 10.87
CA SER A 555 -35.73 -8.61 12.28
C SER A 555 -37.00 -7.74 12.39
N SER A 556 -38.10 -8.27 11.85
CA SER A 556 -39.43 -7.77 12.19
C SER A 556 -39.67 -8.19 13.64
N HIS A 557 -39.66 -7.23 14.51
CA HIS A 557 -40.35 -7.33 15.78
C HIS A 557 -41.76 -7.94 15.53
N GLN A 558 -42.00 -9.13 16.00
CA GLN A 558 -43.25 -9.58 16.54
C GLN A 558 -43.04 -10.08 17.95
#